data_999e97683c6773213459398cd14a7863
#
_entry.id   999e97683c6773213459398cd14a7863
#
_cell.length_a   1.000
_cell.length_b   1.000
_cell.length_c   1.000
_cell.angle_alpha   90.00
_cell.angle_beta   90.00
_cell.angle_gamma   90.00
#
_symmetry.space_group_name_H-M   'P 1'
#
loop_
_entity.id
_entity.type
_entity.pdbx_description
1 polymer ?
#
loop_
_entity_poly.entity_id
_entity_poly.type
_entity_poly.pdbx_seq_one_letter_code
_entity_poly.pdbx_strand_id
1 'polypeptide(L)'
;HQFRIEARADGEGKPTPEGVHRDGVDFVLVMMVRRENVESGTTEIFSPEGRRLDSFTLTAPCDAALVNDQRALHGVTPIHPLDPSKPAWRDVLVVTYRRRLPTQG
;
A
#
# COMPACT_ATOMS: atom_id res chain seq x y z
N HIS A 1 6.02 -9.86 3.55
CA HIS A 1 6.56 -8.91 4.53
C HIS A 1 5.44 -8.15 5.23
N GLN A 2 5.60 -7.93 6.51
CA GLN A 2 4.69 -7.09 7.28
C GLN A 2 5.34 -5.72 7.49
N PHE A 3 4.56 -4.67 7.25
CA PHE A 3 5.02 -3.29 7.40
C PHE A 3 4.15 -2.54 8.39
N ARG A 4 4.78 -1.82 9.29
CA ARG A 4 4.11 -0.85 10.16
C ARG A 4 4.57 0.56 9.80
N ILE A 5 3.62 1.44 9.51
CA ILE A 5 3.85 2.86 9.30
C ILE A 5 3.19 3.61 10.44
N GLU A 6 3.97 4.43 11.13
CA GLU A 6 3.47 5.27 12.22
C GLU A 6 3.19 6.67 11.72
N ALA A 7 2.11 7.26 12.20
CA ALA A 7 1.81 8.67 12.00
C ALA A 7 1.98 9.38 13.34
N ARG A 8 2.57 10.58 13.30
CA ARG A 8 2.84 11.39 14.48
C ARG A 8 2.21 12.77 14.35
N ALA A 9 1.96 13.41 15.48
CA ALA A 9 1.37 14.75 15.52
C ALA A 9 2.26 15.79 14.81
N ASP A 10 3.57 15.61 14.83
CA ASP A 10 4.56 16.51 14.25
C ASP A 10 4.99 16.12 12.82
N GLY A 11 4.37 15.10 12.25
CA GLY A 11 4.68 14.66 10.90
C GLY A 11 3.75 13.58 10.40
N GLU A 12 3.76 13.40 9.09
CA GLU A 12 2.95 12.37 8.44
C GLU A 12 3.72 11.06 8.28
N GLY A 13 3.00 9.95 8.31
CA GLY A 13 3.54 8.66 7.95
C GLY A 13 3.38 8.40 6.46
N LYS A 14 4.43 7.92 5.80
CA LYS A 14 4.44 7.68 4.35
C LYS A 14 4.57 6.18 4.06
N PRO A 15 3.45 5.48 3.79
CA PRO A 15 3.49 4.05 3.44
C PRO A 15 4.31 3.76 2.18
N THR A 16 4.31 4.69 1.22
CA THR A 16 5.14 4.62 0.02
C THR A 16 5.93 5.93 -0.12
N PRO A 17 7.10 6.04 0.56
CA PRO A 17 7.87 7.29 0.59
C PRO A 17 8.25 7.82 -0.79
N GLU A 18 8.49 6.94 -1.74
CA GLU A 18 8.80 7.29 -3.14
C GLU A 18 7.56 7.65 -3.95
N GLY A 19 6.35 7.56 -3.35
CA GLY A 19 5.09 7.80 -4.02
C GLY A 19 4.63 6.62 -4.85
N VAL A 20 4.06 6.88 -6.02
CA VAL A 20 3.58 5.83 -6.93
C VAL A 20 4.76 5.11 -7.57
N HIS A 21 4.74 3.79 -7.54
CA HIS A 21 5.88 2.98 -7.98
C HIS A 21 5.45 1.61 -8.50
N ARG A 22 6.45 0.86 -8.95
CA ARG A 22 6.33 -0.54 -9.37
C ARG A 22 7.36 -1.35 -8.60
N ASP A 23 6.97 -2.54 -8.12
CA ASP A 23 7.87 -3.39 -7.34
C ASP A 23 8.77 -4.29 -8.20
N GLY A 24 8.46 -4.42 -9.49
CA GLY A 24 9.25 -5.26 -10.39
C GLY A 24 8.91 -6.74 -10.31
N VAL A 25 7.71 -7.07 -9.89
CA VAL A 25 7.18 -8.45 -9.82
C VAL A 25 5.97 -8.59 -10.76
N ASP A 26 5.28 -9.71 -10.74
CA ASP A 26 4.09 -9.88 -11.56
C ASP A 26 2.84 -9.36 -10.86
N PHE A 27 2.65 -9.75 -9.59
CA PHE A 27 1.51 -9.31 -8.79
C PHE A 27 1.96 -8.91 -7.40
N VAL A 28 1.27 -7.93 -6.83
CA VAL A 28 1.44 -7.51 -5.44
C VAL A 28 0.09 -7.60 -4.74
N LEU A 29 0.05 -8.35 -3.65
CA LEU A 29 -1.09 -8.38 -2.74
C LEU A 29 -0.76 -7.51 -1.53
N VAL A 30 -1.62 -6.56 -1.23
CA VAL A 30 -1.52 -5.76 0.00
C VAL A 30 -2.76 -6.03 0.82
N MET A 31 -2.59 -6.56 2.01
CA MET A 31 -3.70 -6.87 2.91
C MET A 31 -3.58 -6.05 4.18
N MET A 32 -4.68 -5.41 4.57
CA MET A 32 -4.75 -4.67 5.82
C MET A 32 -4.74 -5.67 6.99
N VAL A 33 -3.77 -5.51 7.89
CA VAL A 33 -3.74 -6.25 9.14
C VAL A 33 -4.51 -5.46 10.20
N ARG A 34 -4.13 -4.20 10.39
CA ARG A 34 -4.79 -3.32 11.35
C ARG A 34 -4.40 -1.88 11.08
N ARG A 35 -5.34 -0.98 11.27
CA ARG A 35 -5.06 0.45 11.34
C ARG A 35 -5.71 1.02 12.59
N GLU A 36 -5.02 1.96 13.23
CA GLU A 36 -5.44 2.54 14.48
C GLU A 36 -5.22 4.03 14.46
N ASN A 37 -6.27 4.78 14.74
CA ASN A 37 -6.21 6.24 14.89
C ASN A 37 -5.58 6.96 13.68
N VAL A 38 -5.81 6.46 12.47
CA VAL A 38 -5.26 7.09 11.26
C VAL A 38 -6.35 7.48 10.30
N GLU A 39 -6.12 8.56 9.57
CA GLU A 39 -6.90 8.96 8.41
C GLU A 39 -6.02 8.91 7.17
N SER A 40 -6.66 8.88 6.01
CA SER A 40 -6.00 8.76 4.72
C SER A 40 -5.30 7.40 4.55
N GLY A 41 -4.13 7.35 3.94
CA GLY A 41 -3.55 6.07 3.56
C GLY A 41 -4.36 5.43 2.45
N THR A 42 -4.76 6.24 1.46
CA THR A 42 -5.54 5.80 0.31
C THR A 42 -4.63 5.17 -0.72
N THR A 43 -4.99 3.97 -1.16
CA THR A 43 -4.28 3.30 -2.25
C THR A 43 -4.71 3.90 -3.57
N GLU A 44 -3.73 4.26 -4.39
CA GLU A 44 -3.94 4.81 -5.72
C GLU A 44 -3.29 3.92 -6.76
N ILE A 45 -4.03 3.63 -7.82
CA ILE A 45 -3.58 2.81 -8.94
C ILE A 45 -3.52 3.67 -10.19
N PHE A 46 -2.39 3.63 -10.89
CA PHE A 46 -2.14 4.42 -12.09
C PHE A 46 -1.75 3.52 -13.25
N SER A 47 -2.12 3.95 -14.45
CA SER A 47 -1.58 3.33 -15.66
C SER A 47 -0.09 3.67 -15.81
N PRO A 48 0.67 2.93 -16.65
CA PRO A 48 2.06 3.27 -16.92
C PRO A 48 2.26 4.69 -17.47
N GLU A 49 1.21 5.25 -18.10
CA GLU A 49 1.23 6.61 -18.65
C GLU A 49 0.90 7.68 -17.60
N GLY A 50 0.62 7.27 -16.36
CA GLY A 50 0.35 8.19 -15.26
C GLY A 50 -1.11 8.57 -15.07
N ARG A 51 -2.04 7.88 -15.73
CA ARG A 51 -3.47 8.10 -15.56
C ARG A 51 -3.98 7.33 -14.34
N ARG A 52 -4.67 8.00 -13.42
CA ARG A 52 -5.26 7.33 -12.27
C ARG A 52 -6.43 6.44 -12.71
N LEU A 53 -6.33 5.15 -12.41
CA LEU A 53 -7.33 4.15 -12.75
C LEU A 53 -8.29 3.88 -11.61
N ASP A 54 -7.81 3.93 -10.37
CA ASP A 54 -8.60 3.63 -9.19
C ASP A 54 -8.01 4.26 -7.95
N SER A 55 -8.84 4.39 -6.92
CA SER A 55 -8.45 4.95 -5.63
C SER A 55 -9.39 4.37 -4.56
N PHE A 56 -8.83 3.78 -3.53
CA PHE A 56 -9.60 3.18 -2.44
C PHE A 56 -8.77 3.12 -1.17
N THR A 57 -9.43 2.97 -0.03
CA THR A 57 -8.76 2.84 1.26
C THR A 57 -9.05 1.47 1.85
N LEU A 58 -7.98 0.73 2.17
CA LEU A 58 -8.10 -0.51 2.93
C LEU A 58 -8.31 -0.12 4.40
N THR A 59 -9.45 -0.48 4.97
CA THR A 59 -9.82 -0.02 6.32
C THR A 59 -9.94 -1.15 7.33
N ALA A 60 -10.65 -2.21 6.98
CA ALA A 60 -10.89 -3.32 7.90
C ALA A 60 -9.79 -4.39 7.79
N PRO A 61 -9.53 -5.14 8.87
CA PRO A 61 -8.66 -6.31 8.78
C PRO A 61 -9.10 -7.23 7.65
N CYS A 62 -8.13 -7.71 6.89
CA CYS A 62 -8.30 -8.57 5.70
C CYS A 62 -8.81 -7.86 4.46
N ASP A 63 -9.11 -6.56 4.49
CA ASP A 63 -9.27 -5.80 3.25
C ASP A 63 -7.98 -5.89 2.44
N ALA A 64 -8.09 -6.21 1.16
CA ALA A 64 -6.91 -6.46 0.36
C ALA A 64 -7.06 -5.90 -1.06
N ALA A 65 -5.92 -5.56 -1.64
CA ALA A 65 -5.80 -5.19 -3.04
C ALA A 65 -4.79 -6.10 -3.71
N LEU A 66 -5.15 -6.63 -4.86
CA LEU A 66 -4.24 -7.38 -5.72
C LEU A 66 -3.94 -6.53 -6.96
N VAL A 67 -2.69 -6.16 -7.13
CA VAL A 67 -2.26 -5.26 -8.20
C VAL A 67 -1.43 -6.05 -9.22
N ASN A 68 -1.77 -5.90 -10.50
CA ASN A 68 -0.92 -6.39 -11.58
C ASN A 68 0.24 -5.41 -11.77
N ASP A 69 1.38 -5.75 -11.19
CA ASP A 69 2.56 -4.88 -11.16
C ASP A 69 3.18 -4.66 -12.55
N GLN A 70 2.86 -5.52 -13.51
CA GLN A 70 3.34 -5.38 -14.89
C GLN A 70 2.54 -4.33 -15.68
N ARG A 71 1.30 -4.05 -15.27
CA ARG A 71 0.38 -3.18 -16.00
C ARG A 71 0.01 -1.91 -15.26
N ALA A 72 0.35 -1.80 -13.99
CA ALA A 72 -0.06 -0.67 -13.17
C ALA A 72 1.04 -0.23 -12.23
N LEU A 73 1.05 1.05 -11.92
CA LEU A 73 1.81 1.62 -10.83
C LEU A 73 0.88 1.79 -9.64
N HIS A 74 1.41 1.71 -8.45
CA HIS A 74 0.61 1.89 -7.25
C HIS A 74 1.35 2.71 -6.18
N GLY A 75 0.59 3.30 -5.29
CA GLY A 75 1.12 4.04 -4.17
C GLY A 75 0.04 4.22 -3.11
N VAL A 76 0.45 4.70 -1.96
CA VAL A 76 -0.45 4.97 -0.84
C VAL A 76 -0.19 6.38 -0.35
N THR A 77 -1.26 7.16 -0.21
CA THR A 77 -1.14 8.53 0.30
C THR A 77 -0.65 8.51 1.75
N PRO A 78 0.00 9.59 2.20
CA PRO A 78 0.44 9.69 3.59
C PRO A 78 -0.72 9.52 4.58
N ILE A 79 -0.40 9.03 5.79
CA ILE A 79 -1.35 8.88 6.87
C ILE A 79 -1.15 9.96 7.92
N HIS A 80 -2.24 10.34 8.58
CA HIS A 80 -2.25 11.34 9.64
C HIS A 80 -3.02 10.79 10.85
N PRO A 81 -2.65 11.17 12.07
CA PRO A 81 -3.45 10.77 13.23
C PRO A 81 -4.81 11.49 13.24
N LEU A 82 -5.87 10.75 13.53
CA LEU A 82 -7.19 11.34 13.77
C LEU A 82 -7.18 12.16 15.06
N ASP A 83 -6.57 11.59 16.10
CA ASP A 83 -6.34 12.26 17.38
C ASP A 83 -4.83 12.36 17.60
N PRO A 84 -4.24 13.57 17.49
CA PRO A 84 -2.80 13.73 17.63
C PRO A 84 -2.23 13.36 19.00
N SER A 85 -3.09 13.23 20.02
CA SER A 85 -2.67 12.86 21.38
C SER A 85 -2.52 11.36 21.58
N LYS A 86 -2.85 10.54 20.59
CA LYS A 86 -2.83 9.09 20.68
C LYS A 86 -1.91 8.49 19.63
N PRO A 87 -1.34 7.29 19.90
CA PRO A 87 -0.59 6.57 18.87
C PRO A 87 -1.44 6.29 17.63
N ALA A 88 -0.81 6.34 16.47
CA ALA A 88 -1.44 6.10 15.19
C ALA A 88 -0.52 5.26 14.31
N TRP A 89 -1.07 4.20 13.71
CA TRP A 89 -0.28 3.32 12.84
C TRP A 89 -1.14 2.57 11.84
N ARG A 90 -0.47 2.03 10.83
CA ARG A 90 -1.05 1.20 9.79
C ARG A 90 -0.14 -0.01 9.58
N ASP A 91 -0.69 -1.20 9.76
CA ASP A 91 0.00 -2.47 9.55
C ASP A 91 -0.58 -3.17 8.34
N VAL A 92 0.28 -3.56 7.41
CA VAL A 92 -0.11 -4.32 6.23
C VAL A 92 0.79 -5.52 6.04
N LEU A 93 0.24 -6.56 5.42
CA LEU A 93 0.99 -7.69 4.89
C LEU A 93 1.13 -7.49 3.39
N VAL A 94 2.35 -7.53 2.90
CA VAL A 94 2.63 -7.42 1.46
C VAL A 94 3.21 -8.74 0.98
N VAL A 95 2.57 -9.31 -0.03
CA VAL A 95 3.02 -10.54 -0.67
C VAL A 95 3.25 -10.26 -2.14
N THR A 96 4.42 -10.55 -2.62
CA THR A 96 4.76 -10.39 -4.03
C THR A 96 4.79 -11.76 -4.71
N TYR A 97 4.28 -11.79 -5.95
CA TYR A 97 4.23 -13.01 -6.74
C TYR A 97 5.00 -12.81 -8.03
N ARG A 98 5.88 -13.75 -8.33
CA ARG A 98 6.57 -13.82 -9.62
C ARG A 98 6.13 -15.06 -10.35
N ARG A 99 5.83 -14.90 -11.64
CA ARG A 99 5.56 -16.06 -12.49
C ARG A 99 6.80 -16.92 -12.54
N ARG A 100 6.62 -18.20 -12.24
CA ARG A 100 7.68 -19.16 -12.39
C ARG A 100 7.82 -19.51 -13.85
N LEU A 101 8.99 -19.21 -14.42
CA LEU A 101 9.28 -19.64 -15.78
C LEU A 101 9.39 -21.16 -15.83
N PRO A 102 8.87 -21.82 -16.87
CA PRO A 102 9.06 -23.26 -17.02
C PRO A 102 10.55 -23.55 -17.03
N THR A 103 10.97 -24.50 -16.21
CA THR A 103 12.31 -25.02 -16.30
C THR A 103 12.43 -25.80 -17.59
N GLN A 104 13.37 -25.41 -18.44
CA GLN A 104 13.74 -26.20 -19.59
C GLN A 104 14.56 -27.35 -19.07
N GLY A 105 13.91 -28.46 -18.97
CA GLY A 105 14.54 -29.68 -18.47
C GLY A 105 15.20 -30.44 -19.56
#